data_33dd3356adf1dd5cb33b7a952c048fd5
#
_entry.id   33dd3356adf1dd5cb33b7a952c048fd5
#
_cell.length_a   1.000
_cell.length_b   1.000
_cell.length_c   1.000
_cell.angle_alpha   90.00
_cell.angle_beta   90.00
_cell.angle_gamma   90.00
#
_symmetry.space_group_name_H-M   'P 1'
#
loop_
_entity.id
_entity.type
_entity.pdbx_description
1 polymer ?
#
loop_
_entity_poly.entity_id
_entity_poly.type
_entity_poly.pdbx_seq_one_letter_code
_entity_poly.pdbx_strand_id
1 'polypeptide(L)'
;MAGRESLEKTIAKILHRHCEFGWAHYYIPSEKFPSLVDELLKVLQPAEEVGEDELVKLFLGLRRYTSEQERVSRLLTEYRILRRGESR
;
A
#
# COMPACT_ATOMS: atom_id res chain seq x y z
N MET A 1 21.65 -8.66 0.06
CA MET A 1 21.51 -9.26 1.36
C MET A 1 20.48 -10.35 1.34
N ALA A 2 20.96 -11.51 1.46
CA ALA A 2 20.07 -12.65 1.42
C ALA A 2 19.07 -12.58 2.56
N GLY A 3 17.89 -13.05 2.32
CA GLY A 3 16.88 -13.11 3.34
C GLY A 3 16.12 -11.82 3.55
N ARG A 4 16.49 -10.78 2.85
CA ARG A 4 15.80 -9.52 3.02
C ARG A 4 14.93 -9.25 1.83
N GLU A 5 13.66 -9.27 2.04
CA GLU A 5 12.73 -8.95 0.98
C GLU A 5 12.68 -7.46 0.76
N SER A 6 12.57 -7.07 -0.50
CA SER A 6 12.36 -5.66 -0.77
C SER A 6 11.00 -5.24 -0.25
N LEU A 7 10.89 -3.97 0.06
CA LEU A 7 9.61 -3.42 0.51
C LEU A 7 8.55 -3.61 -0.56
N GLU A 8 8.95 -3.50 -1.81
CA GLU A 8 8.03 -3.67 -2.91
C GLU A 8 7.40 -5.05 -2.92
N LYS A 9 8.21 -6.08 -2.72
CA LYS A 9 7.70 -7.45 -2.70
C LYS A 9 6.78 -7.68 -1.50
N THR A 10 7.13 -7.14 -0.37
CA THR A 10 6.34 -7.30 0.82
C THR A 10 4.95 -6.69 0.62
N ILE A 11 4.90 -5.48 0.08
CA ILE A 11 3.63 -4.81 -0.18
C ILE A 11 2.83 -5.57 -1.22
N ALA A 12 3.49 -6.08 -2.25
CA ALA A 12 2.80 -6.84 -3.28
C ALA A 12 2.12 -8.07 -2.69
N LYS A 13 2.81 -8.76 -1.79
CA LYS A 13 2.22 -9.94 -1.14
C LYS A 13 1.00 -9.57 -0.30
N ILE A 14 1.10 -8.47 0.41
CA ILE A 14 -0.02 -8.02 1.24
C ILE A 14 -1.22 -7.68 0.38
N LEU A 15 -0.99 -6.92 -0.68
CA LEU A 15 -2.07 -6.57 -1.58
C LEU A 15 -2.68 -7.79 -2.24
N HIS A 16 -1.83 -8.74 -2.63
CA HIS A 16 -2.32 -9.95 -3.29
C HIS A 16 -3.26 -10.74 -2.39
N ARG A 17 -2.94 -10.81 -1.11
CA ARG A 17 -3.78 -11.55 -0.17
C ARG A 17 -5.13 -10.90 0.05
N HIS A 18 -5.21 -9.60 -0.14
CA HIS A 18 -6.44 -8.86 0.14
C HIS A 18 -7.19 -8.45 -1.11
N CYS A 19 -6.62 -8.67 -2.28
CA CYS A 19 -7.30 -8.36 -3.53
C CYS A 19 -8.03 -9.58 -4.03
N GLU A 20 -9.11 -9.35 -4.77
CA GLU A 20 -9.83 -10.40 -5.45
C GLU A 20 -9.89 -10.08 -6.93
N PHE A 21 -9.94 -11.11 -7.74
CA PHE A 21 -10.00 -10.94 -9.18
C PHE A 21 -11.44 -11.03 -9.64
N GLY A 22 -11.88 -10.02 -10.37
CA GLY A 22 -13.21 -10.02 -10.95
C GLY A 22 -13.27 -9.01 -12.05
N TRP A 23 -14.18 -9.25 -13.00
CA TRP A 23 -14.38 -8.32 -14.10
C TRP A 23 -13.06 -7.99 -14.82
N ALA A 24 -12.18 -8.99 -14.94
CA ALA A 24 -10.92 -8.89 -15.67
C ALA A 24 -9.90 -7.95 -14.99
N HIS A 25 -10.05 -7.68 -13.71
CA HIS A 25 -9.05 -6.92 -12.99
C HIS A 25 -9.10 -7.27 -11.51
N TYR A 26 -8.07 -6.86 -10.78
CA TYR A 26 -8.01 -7.05 -9.34
C TYR A 26 -8.62 -5.85 -8.63
N TYR A 27 -9.34 -6.13 -7.56
CA TYR A 27 -9.94 -5.07 -6.78
C TYR A 27 -9.84 -5.43 -5.30
N ILE A 28 -10.05 -4.44 -4.45
CA ILE A 28 -9.97 -4.63 -3.01
C ILE A 28 -11.40 -4.57 -2.45
N PRO A 29 -11.92 -5.71 -1.99
CA PRO A 29 -13.27 -5.71 -1.40
C PRO A 29 -13.32 -4.81 -0.17
N SER A 30 -14.44 -4.14 0.02
CA SER A 30 -14.59 -3.23 1.15
C SER A 30 -14.36 -3.92 2.48
N GLU A 31 -14.85 -5.14 2.61
CA GLU A 31 -14.76 -5.84 3.88
C GLU A 31 -13.33 -6.26 4.20
N LYS A 32 -12.45 -6.29 3.20
CA LYS A 32 -11.05 -6.66 3.43
C LYS A 32 -10.16 -5.45 3.63
N PHE A 33 -10.69 -4.27 3.39
CA PHE A 33 -9.88 -3.06 3.46
C PHE A 33 -9.32 -2.79 4.86
N PRO A 34 -10.08 -2.94 5.94
CA PRO A 34 -9.51 -2.71 7.27
C PRO A 34 -8.31 -3.61 7.58
N SER A 35 -8.40 -4.89 7.20
CA SER A 35 -7.27 -5.80 7.41
C SER A 35 -6.07 -5.39 6.56
N LEU A 36 -6.32 -4.95 5.34
CA LEU A 36 -5.26 -4.50 4.46
C LEU A 36 -4.54 -3.30 5.06
N VAL A 37 -5.29 -2.33 5.54
CA VAL A 37 -4.70 -1.14 6.16
C VAL A 37 -3.87 -1.54 7.36
N ASP A 38 -4.38 -2.45 8.17
CA ASP A 38 -3.69 -2.90 9.37
C ASP A 38 -2.34 -3.52 9.02
N GLU A 39 -2.31 -4.37 8.02
CA GLU A 39 -1.05 -5.01 7.62
C GLU A 39 -0.09 -4.03 6.97
N LEU A 40 -0.60 -3.12 6.18
CA LEU A 40 0.25 -2.12 5.56
C LEU A 40 0.88 -1.20 6.59
N LEU A 41 0.13 -0.86 7.64
CA LEU A 41 0.67 -0.03 8.70
C LEU A 41 1.80 -0.72 9.45
N LYS A 42 1.76 -2.04 9.53
CA LYS A 42 2.85 -2.76 10.18
C LYS A 42 4.12 -2.71 9.38
N VAL A 43 4.01 -2.62 8.07
CA VAL A 43 5.16 -2.55 7.18
C VAL A 43 5.63 -1.12 7.00
N LEU A 44 4.69 -0.21 6.80
CA LEU A 44 4.97 1.21 6.62
C LEU A 44 4.60 1.92 7.90
N GLN A 45 5.40 1.74 8.92
CA GLN A 45 5.07 2.25 10.24
C GLN A 45 5.08 3.77 10.27
N PRO A 46 4.16 4.37 11.01
CA PRO A 46 4.17 5.81 11.16
C PRO A 46 5.47 6.29 11.80
N ALA A 47 5.89 7.45 11.43
CA ALA A 47 7.10 8.06 11.95
C ALA A 47 6.85 9.55 12.05
N GLU A 48 7.88 10.27 12.47
CA GLU A 48 7.74 11.72 12.58
C GLU A 48 7.40 12.36 11.25
N GLU A 49 8.00 11.84 10.19
CA GLU A 49 7.80 12.41 8.87
C GLU A 49 6.44 12.05 8.28
N VAL A 50 5.95 10.87 8.61
CA VAL A 50 4.72 10.38 8.00
C VAL A 50 3.83 9.84 9.10
N GLY A 51 2.78 10.57 9.41
CA GLY A 51 1.84 10.14 10.43
C GLY A 51 0.92 9.05 9.95
N GLU A 52 0.22 8.45 10.89
CA GLU A 52 -0.71 7.37 10.56
C GLU A 52 -1.83 7.87 9.64
N ASP A 53 -2.32 9.08 9.89
CA ASP A 53 -3.38 9.64 9.05
C ASP A 53 -2.94 9.77 7.61
N GLU A 54 -1.69 10.17 7.39
CA GLU A 54 -1.17 10.31 6.05
C GLU A 54 -1.11 8.96 5.36
N LEU A 55 -0.67 7.94 6.08
CA LEU A 55 -0.59 6.61 5.51
C LEU A 55 -1.96 6.05 5.18
N VAL A 56 -2.94 6.30 6.04
CA VAL A 56 -4.29 5.81 5.78
C VAL A 56 -4.86 6.47 4.54
N LYS A 57 -4.64 7.77 4.37
CA LYS A 57 -5.09 8.45 3.17
C LYS A 57 -4.44 7.86 1.94
N LEU A 58 -3.16 7.55 2.05
CA LEU A 58 -2.44 6.94 0.94
C LEU A 58 -3.04 5.60 0.57
N PHE A 59 -3.34 4.78 1.59
CA PHE A 59 -3.91 3.47 1.34
C PHE A 59 -5.30 3.57 0.72
N LEU A 60 -6.09 4.56 1.11
CA LEU A 60 -7.40 4.74 0.51
C LEU A 60 -7.29 4.96 -1.00
N GLY A 61 -6.24 5.64 -1.42
CA GLY A 61 -6.04 5.88 -2.84
C GLY A 61 -5.76 4.62 -3.64
N LEU A 62 -5.37 3.53 -2.97
CA LEU A 62 -5.09 2.30 -3.68
C LEU A 62 -6.32 1.73 -4.37
N ARG A 63 -7.50 2.08 -3.91
CA ARG A 63 -8.73 1.53 -4.48
C ARG A 63 -9.03 2.09 -5.86
N ARG A 64 -8.31 3.13 -6.26
CA ARG A 64 -8.52 3.73 -7.58
C ARG A 64 -7.95 2.90 -8.71
N TYR A 65 -6.97 2.08 -8.42
CA TYR A 65 -6.24 1.39 -9.47
C TYR A 65 -6.76 -0.01 -9.63
N THR A 66 -6.73 -0.51 -10.85
CA THR A 66 -7.25 -1.84 -11.15
C THR A 66 -6.16 -2.89 -11.24
N SER A 67 -4.90 -2.46 -11.33
CA SER A 67 -3.77 -3.37 -11.45
C SER A 67 -3.02 -3.42 -10.12
N GLU A 68 -2.69 -4.63 -9.70
CA GLU A 68 -1.94 -4.81 -8.47
C GLU A 68 -0.57 -4.16 -8.57
N GLN A 69 0.05 -4.30 -9.73
CA GLN A 69 1.36 -3.72 -9.95
C GLN A 69 1.31 -2.20 -9.85
N GLU A 70 0.27 -1.61 -10.38
CA GLU A 70 0.10 -0.17 -10.32
C GLU A 70 -0.11 0.29 -8.88
N ARG A 71 -0.84 -0.48 -8.10
CA ARG A 71 -1.04 -0.15 -6.69
C ARG A 71 0.27 -0.13 -5.93
N VAL A 72 1.09 -1.15 -6.15
CA VAL A 72 2.39 -1.21 -5.47
C VAL A 72 3.26 -0.03 -5.88
N SER A 73 3.32 0.23 -7.16
CA SER A 73 4.16 1.30 -7.68
C SER A 73 3.74 2.66 -7.14
N ARG A 74 2.46 2.94 -7.18
CA ARG A 74 1.95 4.22 -6.72
C ARG A 74 2.12 4.37 -5.21
N LEU A 75 1.83 3.31 -4.48
CA LEU A 75 1.98 3.37 -3.03
C LEU A 75 3.41 3.72 -2.64
N LEU A 76 4.37 3.06 -3.24
CA LEU A 76 5.76 3.30 -2.90
C LEU A 76 6.22 4.69 -3.32
N THR A 77 5.79 5.13 -4.48
CA THR A 77 6.16 6.46 -4.94
C THR A 77 5.65 7.53 -3.99
N GLU A 78 4.37 7.45 -3.63
CA GLU A 78 3.77 8.42 -2.73
C GLU A 78 4.38 8.34 -1.34
N TYR A 79 4.65 7.13 -0.87
CA TYR A 79 5.25 6.95 0.43
C TYR A 79 6.63 7.61 0.51
N ARG A 80 7.43 7.44 -0.54
CA ARG A 80 8.75 8.05 -0.57
C ARG A 80 8.68 9.56 -0.58
N ILE A 81 7.69 10.10 -1.29
CA ILE A 81 7.50 11.54 -1.31
C ILE A 81 7.12 12.05 0.07
N LEU A 82 6.22 11.33 0.74
CA LEU A 82 5.83 11.73 2.10
C LEU A 82 7.01 11.71 3.06
N ARG A 83 7.84 10.68 2.94
CA ARG A 83 8.98 10.56 3.83
C ARG A 83 10.00 11.67 3.64
N ARG A 84 10.07 12.19 2.43
CA ARG A 84 10.97 13.30 2.16
C ARG A 84 10.36 14.64 2.53
N GLY A 85 9.06 14.66 2.78
CA GLY A 85 8.39 15.91 3.04
C GLY A 85 8.18 16.76 1.80
N GLU A 86 8.20 16.13 0.65
CA GLU A 86 8.08 16.84 -0.64
C GLU A 86 6.67 16.87 -1.17
N SER A 87 5.76 16.19 -0.53
CA SER A 87 4.39 16.18 -0.99
C SER A 87 3.79 17.58 -0.85
N ARG A 88 2.77 17.83 -1.53
CA ARG A 88 2.05 19.08 -1.53
C ARG A 88 2.72 20.04 -2.45
#